data_853610db37e41038d9ba6e6f822b5976
#
_entry.id   853610db37e41038d9ba6e6f822b5976
#
_cell.length_a   1.000
_cell.length_b   1.000
_cell.length_c   1.000
_cell.angle_alpha   90.00
_cell.angle_beta   90.00
_cell.angle_gamma   90.00
#
_symmetry.space_group_name_H-M   'P 1'
#
loop_
_entity.id
_entity.type
_entity.pdbx_description
1 polymer ?
#
loop_
_entity_poly.entity_id
_entity_poly.type
_entity_poly.pdbx_seq_one_letter_code
_entity_poly.pdbx_strand_id
1 'polypeptide(L)'
;QNNLVDEQWFGRKNVFNIQKEMSWKATADKIAFPDDRQHTWQKYVDAQRLEISCGEAPYLVSRYDTVTGETIPISQRIGLLDRKLRVISENTDTEEEWFTWTKRAFQSVYGFEYQGDSLLLARENLFVTFVEVYREHFGKLPHLRQMKVIANIIAWNLWQMDGTKYVVPGSCKENKIEIISWFGSEEQIDLCPGCKSGNIRAH
;
A
#
# COMPACT_ATOMS: atom_id res chain seq x y z
N GLN A 1 -11.43 -7.52 7.82
CA GLN A 1 -10.29 -6.90 8.51
C GLN A 1 -10.38 -5.37 8.44
N ASN A 2 -10.50 -4.74 7.26
CA ASN A 2 -10.55 -3.29 7.13
C ASN A 2 -11.66 -2.63 7.97
N ASN A 3 -12.82 -3.26 8.10
CA ASN A 3 -13.91 -2.75 8.92
C ASN A 3 -13.58 -2.70 10.42
N LEU A 4 -12.75 -3.62 10.91
CA LEU A 4 -12.30 -3.60 12.31
C LEU A 4 -11.40 -2.40 12.62
N VAL A 5 -10.54 -2.05 11.67
CA VAL A 5 -9.67 -0.85 11.80
C VAL A 5 -10.52 0.42 11.84
N ASP A 6 -11.55 0.49 11.00
CA ASP A 6 -12.44 1.64 10.98
C ASP A 6 -13.36 1.69 12.21
N GLU A 7 -13.84 0.55 12.69
CA GLU A 7 -14.63 0.49 13.92
C GLU A 7 -13.86 1.08 15.12
N GLN A 8 -12.56 0.77 15.21
CA GLN A 8 -11.70 1.36 16.23
C GLN A 8 -11.52 2.87 16.06
N TRP A 9 -11.40 3.35 14.82
CA TRP A 9 -11.23 4.77 14.52
C TRP A 9 -12.51 5.60 14.76
N PHE A 10 -13.65 5.11 14.24
CA PHE A 10 -14.92 5.84 14.24
C PHE A 10 -15.81 5.54 15.45
N GLY A 11 -15.49 4.52 16.26
CA GLY A 11 -16.34 4.05 17.35
C GLY A 11 -17.68 3.46 16.87
N ARG A 12 -17.83 3.17 15.58
CA ARG A 12 -19.06 2.63 14.97
C ARG A 12 -18.75 1.68 13.82
N LYS A 13 -19.68 0.77 13.56
CA LYS A 13 -19.59 -0.22 12.46
C LYS A 13 -20.08 0.34 11.13
N ASN A 14 -19.72 -0.35 10.06
CA ASN A 14 -20.27 -0.14 8.71
C ASN A 14 -20.05 1.28 8.16
N VAL A 15 -18.91 1.88 8.43
CA VAL A 15 -18.59 3.24 7.99
C VAL A 15 -18.48 3.31 6.46
N PHE A 16 -17.66 2.46 5.85
CA PHE A 16 -17.39 2.47 4.41
C PHE A 16 -18.20 1.42 3.64
N ASN A 17 -18.54 0.31 4.29
CA ASN A 17 -19.30 -0.77 3.65
C ASN A 17 -20.06 -1.61 4.67
N ILE A 18 -21.13 -2.20 4.19
CA ILE A 18 -21.93 -3.21 4.90
C ILE A 18 -21.54 -4.58 4.35
N GLN A 19 -21.09 -5.46 5.22
CA GLN A 19 -20.75 -6.82 4.86
C GLN A 19 -22.04 -7.62 4.61
N LYS A 20 -22.05 -8.41 3.54
CA LYS A 20 -23.02 -9.46 3.25
C LYS A 20 -22.31 -10.80 3.30
N GLU A 21 -23.05 -11.92 3.23
CA GLU A 21 -22.48 -13.28 3.41
C GLU A 21 -21.18 -13.52 2.62
N MET A 22 -21.21 -13.33 1.30
CA MET A 22 -20.06 -13.56 0.40
C MET A 22 -19.62 -12.28 -0.32
N SER A 23 -20.14 -11.14 0.07
CA SER A 23 -19.89 -9.86 -0.63
C SER A 23 -20.00 -8.67 0.32
N TRP A 24 -19.95 -7.48 -0.23
CA TRP A 24 -20.19 -6.24 0.49
C TRP A 24 -20.95 -5.24 -0.38
N LYS A 25 -21.51 -4.24 0.26
CA LYS A 25 -22.03 -3.05 -0.41
C LYS A 25 -21.40 -1.82 0.21
N ALA A 26 -20.74 -0.98 -0.58
CA ALA A 26 -20.20 0.29 -0.12
C ALA A 26 -21.35 1.22 0.32
N THR A 27 -21.10 2.04 1.34
CA THR A 27 -22.02 3.10 1.77
C THR A 27 -22.02 4.23 0.73
N ALA A 28 -23.17 4.81 0.43
CA ALA A 28 -23.31 5.87 -0.57
C ALA A 28 -23.11 7.28 0.01
N ASP A 29 -23.45 7.46 1.29
CA ASP A 29 -23.40 8.76 1.96
C ASP A 29 -21.96 9.21 2.22
N LYS A 30 -21.77 10.55 2.24
CA LYS A 30 -20.48 11.14 2.64
C LYS A 30 -20.07 10.63 4.02
N ILE A 31 -18.79 10.30 4.16
CA ILE A 31 -18.26 9.77 5.42
C ILE A 31 -18.26 10.86 6.50
N ALA A 32 -19.12 10.68 7.50
CA ALA A 32 -19.18 11.57 8.66
C ALA A 32 -18.08 11.17 9.67
N PHE A 33 -17.23 12.14 9.99
CA PHE A 33 -16.19 11.99 11.03
C PHE A 33 -16.73 12.41 12.40
N PRO A 34 -16.17 11.88 13.51
CA PRO A 34 -16.47 12.38 14.85
C PRO A 34 -16.14 13.86 14.97
N ASP A 35 -16.98 14.59 15.73
CA ASP A 35 -16.75 16.03 16.00
C ASP A 35 -15.74 16.22 17.14
N ASP A 36 -14.51 15.77 16.89
CA ASP A 36 -13.40 15.95 17.83
C ASP A 36 -12.10 16.27 17.09
N ARG A 37 -11.12 16.81 17.80
CA ARG A 37 -9.83 17.20 17.22
C ARG A 37 -8.90 15.99 16.94
N GLN A 38 -9.23 14.81 17.39
CA GLN A 38 -8.37 13.62 17.25
C GLN A 38 -8.74 12.76 16.05
N HIS A 39 -10.00 12.78 15.62
CA HIS A 39 -10.53 11.92 14.56
C HIS A 39 -10.96 12.70 13.31
N THR A 40 -10.20 13.71 12.91
CA THR A 40 -10.46 14.46 11.68
C THR A 40 -10.16 13.63 10.44
N TRP A 41 -10.76 13.97 9.30
CA TRP A 41 -10.50 13.28 8.04
C TRP A 41 -9.03 13.35 7.62
N GLN A 42 -8.33 14.45 7.91
CA GLN A 42 -6.90 14.61 7.65
C GLN A 42 -6.08 13.58 8.43
N LYS A 43 -6.36 13.41 9.72
CA LYS A 43 -5.68 12.42 10.54
C LYS A 43 -6.00 10.99 10.12
N TYR A 44 -7.22 10.72 9.62
CA TYR A 44 -7.57 9.43 9.03
C TYR A 44 -6.72 9.12 7.80
N VAL A 45 -6.55 10.11 6.92
CA VAL A 45 -5.70 9.99 5.73
C VAL A 45 -4.24 9.75 6.11
N ASP A 46 -3.74 10.46 7.12
CA ASP A 46 -2.35 10.32 7.61
C ASP A 46 -2.09 9.05 8.42
N ALA A 47 -3.12 8.39 8.93
CA ALA A 47 -2.97 7.20 9.76
C ALA A 47 -2.25 6.09 8.97
N GLN A 48 -1.14 5.62 9.53
CA GLN A 48 -0.32 4.59 8.89
C GLN A 48 -1.06 3.25 8.81
N ARG A 49 -0.93 2.58 7.66
CA ARG A 49 -1.50 1.27 7.40
C ARG A 49 -0.43 0.38 6.77
N LEU A 50 -0.30 -0.81 7.29
CA LEU A 50 0.65 -1.82 6.81
C LEU A 50 -0.09 -3.11 6.51
N GLU A 51 0.14 -3.66 5.33
CA GLU A 51 -0.28 -5.00 4.93
C GLU A 51 0.96 -5.90 4.87
N ILE A 52 1.02 -6.89 5.77
CA ILE A 52 2.12 -7.85 5.81
C ILE A 52 1.74 -9.06 4.94
N SER A 53 2.69 -9.54 4.11
CA SER A 53 2.44 -10.53 3.07
C SER A 53 1.31 -10.07 2.14
N CYS A 54 1.51 -8.87 1.59
CA CYS A 54 0.43 -8.17 0.91
C CYS A 54 0.01 -8.80 -0.42
N GLY A 55 0.79 -9.74 -0.98
CA GLY A 55 0.49 -10.30 -2.30
C GLY A 55 0.36 -9.20 -3.34
N GLU A 56 -0.78 -9.14 -4.00
CA GLU A 56 -1.18 -8.10 -4.96
C GLU A 56 -1.81 -6.87 -4.30
N ALA A 57 -1.71 -6.75 -2.97
CA ALA A 57 -2.25 -5.69 -2.11
C ALA A 57 -3.79 -5.56 -2.08
N PRO A 58 -4.57 -6.65 -1.99
CA PRO A 58 -6.03 -6.59 -2.06
C PRO A 58 -6.69 -5.90 -0.85
N TYR A 59 -6.00 -5.82 0.30
CA TYR A 59 -6.48 -5.07 1.45
C TYR A 59 -6.15 -3.58 1.38
N LEU A 60 -5.10 -3.19 0.65
CA LEU A 60 -4.80 -1.78 0.37
C LEU A 60 -5.71 -1.23 -0.74
N VAL A 61 -5.86 -1.96 -1.85
CA VAL A 61 -6.68 -1.56 -3.00
C VAL A 61 -7.49 -2.74 -3.53
N SER A 62 -8.81 -2.63 -3.53
CA SER A 62 -9.71 -3.68 -4.00
C SER A 62 -10.15 -3.43 -5.44
N ARG A 63 -9.21 -3.52 -6.40
CA ARG A 63 -9.49 -3.24 -7.81
C ARG A 63 -10.29 -4.32 -8.51
N TYR A 64 -10.10 -5.56 -8.12
CA TYR A 64 -10.76 -6.73 -8.71
C TYR A 64 -10.96 -7.80 -7.64
N ASP A 65 -11.89 -8.69 -7.91
CA ASP A 65 -12.09 -9.90 -7.13
C ASP A 65 -10.94 -10.88 -7.43
N THR A 66 -10.20 -11.28 -6.41
CA THR A 66 -9.02 -12.14 -6.57
C THR A 66 -9.35 -13.58 -6.96
N VAL A 67 -10.63 -13.99 -6.89
CA VAL A 67 -11.09 -15.32 -7.27
C VAL A 67 -11.59 -15.33 -8.72
N THR A 68 -12.42 -14.34 -9.09
CA THR A 68 -13.04 -14.28 -10.42
C THR A 68 -12.25 -13.44 -11.43
N GLY A 69 -11.38 -12.55 -10.98
CA GLY A 69 -10.68 -11.56 -11.80
C GLY A 69 -11.58 -10.40 -12.26
N GLU A 70 -12.84 -10.36 -11.85
CA GLU A 70 -13.77 -9.29 -12.22
C GLU A 70 -13.38 -7.96 -11.57
N THR A 71 -13.41 -6.88 -12.37
CA THR A 71 -13.09 -5.54 -11.87
C THR A 71 -14.17 -5.00 -10.96
N ILE A 72 -13.76 -4.39 -9.85
CA ILE A 72 -14.65 -3.75 -8.89
C ILE A 72 -14.74 -2.26 -9.22
N PRO A 73 -15.96 -1.72 -9.45
CA PRO A 73 -16.17 -0.29 -9.67
C PRO A 73 -15.57 0.56 -8.54
N ILE A 74 -15.00 1.71 -8.85
CA ILE A 74 -14.33 2.59 -7.86
C ILE A 74 -15.24 2.89 -6.67
N SER A 75 -16.53 3.14 -6.92
CA SER A 75 -17.54 3.40 -5.89
C SER A 75 -17.80 2.21 -4.94
N GLN A 76 -17.37 1.00 -5.29
CA GLN A 76 -17.54 -0.21 -4.48
C GLN A 76 -16.22 -0.70 -3.87
N ARG A 77 -15.10 -0.04 -4.15
CA ARG A 77 -13.79 -0.39 -3.59
C ARG A 77 -13.71 -0.05 -2.11
N ILE A 78 -13.12 -0.94 -1.34
CA ILE A 78 -13.07 -0.88 0.13
C ILE A 78 -11.68 -1.15 0.72
N GLY A 79 -10.64 -1.16 -0.10
CA GLY A 79 -9.26 -1.25 0.37
C GLY A 79 -8.89 -0.06 1.27
N LEU A 80 -7.88 -0.23 2.11
CA LEU A 80 -7.46 0.82 3.07
C LEU A 80 -7.07 2.13 2.36
N LEU A 81 -6.40 2.04 1.22
CA LEU A 81 -6.08 3.20 0.39
C LEU A 81 -7.30 3.72 -0.37
N ASP A 82 -8.17 2.82 -0.89
CA ASP A 82 -9.42 3.23 -1.54
C ASP A 82 -10.29 4.10 -0.62
N ARG A 83 -10.39 3.74 0.67
CA ARG A 83 -11.11 4.51 1.69
C ARG A 83 -10.52 5.89 1.90
N LYS A 84 -9.18 6.00 1.95
CA LYS A 84 -8.50 7.29 2.06
C LYS A 84 -8.74 8.17 0.84
N LEU A 85 -8.65 7.61 -0.35
CA LEU A 85 -8.90 8.33 -1.60
C LEU A 85 -10.35 8.81 -1.69
N ARG A 86 -11.32 7.98 -1.26
CA ARG A 86 -12.71 8.37 -1.15
C ARG A 86 -12.89 9.55 -0.18
N VAL A 87 -12.31 9.46 1.02
CA VAL A 87 -12.37 10.53 2.02
C VAL A 87 -11.78 11.84 1.48
N ILE A 88 -10.66 11.78 0.76
CA ILE A 88 -10.04 12.94 0.12
C ILE A 88 -10.99 13.54 -0.91
N SER A 89 -11.55 12.71 -1.80
CA SER A 89 -12.46 13.16 -2.85
C SER A 89 -13.77 13.78 -2.29
N GLU A 90 -14.20 13.36 -1.10
CA GLU A 90 -15.37 13.90 -0.42
C GLU A 90 -15.10 15.23 0.35
N ASN A 91 -13.83 15.59 0.59
CA ASN A 91 -13.47 16.71 1.48
C ASN A 91 -12.49 17.71 0.87
N THR A 92 -12.20 17.64 -0.41
CA THR A 92 -11.35 18.61 -1.11
C THR A 92 -12.07 19.18 -2.32
N ASP A 93 -11.88 20.47 -2.58
CA ASP A 93 -12.58 21.19 -3.65
C ASP A 93 -11.68 21.48 -4.87
N THR A 94 -10.36 21.44 -4.70
CA THR A 94 -9.39 21.76 -5.77
C THR A 94 -8.49 20.57 -6.11
N GLU A 95 -8.05 20.51 -7.38
CA GLU A 95 -7.10 19.49 -7.83
C GLU A 95 -5.78 19.51 -7.05
N GLU A 96 -5.29 20.70 -6.71
CA GLU A 96 -4.04 20.88 -5.97
C GLU A 96 -4.14 20.33 -4.55
N GLU A 97 -5.23 20.64 -3.85
CA GLU A 97 -5.51 20.13 -2.52
C GLU A 97 -5.72 18.61 -2.55
N TRP A 98 -6.54 18.12 -3.48
CA TRP A 98 -6.78 16.70 -3.68
C TRP A 98 -5.46 15.95 -3.90
N PHE A 99 -4.60 16.43 -4.79
CA PHE A 99 -3.32 15.78 -5.07
C PHE A 99 -2.37 15.85 -3.85
N THR A 100 -2.42 16.94 -3.10
CA THR A 100 -1.60 17.09 -1.88
C THR A 100 -1.98 16.04 -0.83
N TRP A 101 -3.27 15.83 -0.58
CA TRP A 101 -3.74 14.81 0.36
C TRP A 101 -3.58 13.40 -0.20
N THR A 102 -3.75 13.21 -1.50
CA THR A 102 -3.47 11.93 -2.15
C THR A 102 -2.02 11.49 -1.96
N LYS A 103 -1.05 12.38 -2.13
CA LYS A 103 0.36 12.07 -1.80
C LYS A 103 0.50 11.57 -0.36
N ARG A 104 -0.13 12.24 0.61
CA ARG A 104 -0.09 11.84 2.01
C ARG A 104 -0.75 10.48 2.25
N ALA A 105 -1.87 10.21 1.59
CA ALA A 105 -2.51 8.89 1.64
C ALA A 105 -1.56 7.78 1.19
N PHE A 106 -0.90 7.97 0.03
CA PHE A 106 0.09 7.00 -0.47
C PHE A 106 1.32 6.89 0.45
N GLN A 107 1.78 8.00 1.03
CA GLN A 107 2.89 8.00 2.00
C GLN A 107 2.57 7.30 3.32
N SER A 108 1.30 7.11 3.64
CA SER A 108 0.85 6.49 4.89
C SER A 108 0.42 5.02 4.74
N VAL A 109 0.58 4.42 3.56
CA VAL A 109 0.31 2.99 3.34
C VAL A 109 1.58 2.26 2.97
N TYR A 110 1.75 1.06 3.52
CA TYR A 110 2.94 0.23 3.37
C TYR A 110 2.53 -1.21 3.06
N GLY A 111 3.37 -1.91 2.30
CA GLY A 111 3.19 -3.32 2.02
C GLY A 111 4.52 -4.07 2.05
N PHE A 112 4.51 -5.25 2.66
CA PHE A 112 5.63 -6.19 2.61
C PHE A 112 5.21 -7.44 1.87
N GLU A 113 5.98 -7.83 0.86
CA GLU A 113 5.74 -9.03 0.07
C GLU A 113 7.05 -9.77 -0.18
N TYR A 114 7.02 -11.08 0.01
CA TYR A 114 8.20 -11.92 -0.20
C TYR A 114 8.44 -12.18 -1.69
N GLN A 115 7.37 -12.42 -2.44
CA GLN A 115 7.42 -12.76 -3.86
C GLN A 115 7.54 -11.51 -4.73
N GLY A 116 8.58 -11.44 -5.57
CA GLY A 116 8.85 -10.27 -6.40
C GLY A 116 7.77 -9.96 -7.42
N ASP A 117 7.18 -10.98 -8.02
CA ASP A 117 6.09 -10.86 -9.02
C ASP A 117 4.80 -10.32 -8.37
N SER A 118 4.41 -10.85 -7.21
CA SER A 118 3.27 -10.35 -6.44
C SER A 118 3.49 -8.90 -6.02
N LEU A 119 4.71 -8.55 -5.59
CA LEU A 119 5.09 -7.19 -5.27
C LEU A 119 4.97 -6.25 -6.48
N LEU A 120 5.34 -6.71 -7.67
CA LEU A 120 5.18 -5.93 -8.91
C LEU A 120 3.71 -5.64 -9.18
N LEU A 121 2.86 -6.67 -9.08
CA LEU A 121 1.40 -6.52 -9.22
C LEU A 121 0.81 -5.59 -8.15
N ALA A 122 1.26 -5.70 -6.90
CA ALA A 122 0.86 -4.78 -5.83
C ALA A 122 1.17 -3.33 -6.18
N ARG A 123 2.39 -3.05 -6.66
CA ARG A 123 2.80 -1.71 -7.09
C ARG A 123 1.98 -1.19 -8.26
N GLU A 124 1.72 -2.06 -9.26
CA GLU A 124 0.86 -1.74 -10.39
C GLU A 124 -0.58 -1.44 -9.92
N ASN A 125 -1.14 -2.27 -9.05
CA ASN A 125 -2.49 -2.08 -8.52
C ASN A 125 -2.66 -0.74 -7.81
N LEU A 126 -1.70 -0.34 -6.97
CA LEU A 126 -1.73 0.96 -6.32
C LEU A 126 -1.61 2.11 -7.34
N PHE A 127 -0.68 1.97 -8.30
CA PHE A 127 -0.46 3.01 -9.31
C PHE A 127 -1.67 3.21 -10.21
N VAL A 128 -2.24 2.12 -10.71
CA VAL A 128 -3.45 2.19 -11.58
C VAL A 128 -4.65 2.70 -10.77
N THR A 129 -4.78 2.34 -9.50
CA THR A 129 -5.82 2.91 -8.61
C THR A 129 -5.73 4.45 -8.55
N PHE A 130 -4.52 5.01 -8.43
CA PHE A 130 -4.35 6.47 -8.49
C PHE A 130 -4.86 7.06 -9.81
N VAL A 131 -4.47 6.47 -10.94
CA VAL A 131 -4.87 6.96 -12.27
C VAL A 131 -6.39 6.86 -12.47
N GLU A 132 -7.00 5.75 -12.07
CA GLU A 132 -8.44 5.50 -12.18
C GLU A 132 -9.25 6.47 -11.33
N VAL A 133 -8.90 6.64 -10.04
CA VAL A 133 -9.61 7.56 -9.13
C VAL A 133 -9.43 9.01 -9.57
N TYR A 134 -8.24 9.41 -10.00
CA TYR A 134 -8.02 10.75 -10.54
C TYR A 134 -8.89 11.01 -11.78
N ARG A 135 -8.92 10.04 -12.72
CA ARG A 135 -9.75 10.13 -13.93
C ARG A 135 -11.25 10.18 -13.62
N GLU A 136 -11.71 9.38 -12.66
CA GLU A 136 -13.11 9.37 -12.21
C GLU A 136 -13.50 10.74 -11.62
N HIS A 137 -12.61 11.32 -10.79
CA HIS A 137 -12.90 12.55 -10.07
C HIS A 137 -12.80 13.81 -10.94
N PHE A 138 -11.80 13.88 -11.87
CA PHE A 138 -11.52 15.07 -12.68
C PHE A 138 -11.87 14.94 -14.15
N GLY A 139 -12.31 13.79 -14.64
CA GLY A 139 -12.64 13.55 -16.04
C GLY A 139 -11.43 13.59 -17.00
N LYS A 140 -10.20 13.60 -16.49
CA LYS A 140 -8.94 13.67 -17.27
C LYS A 140 -7.85 12.80 -16.64
N LEU A 141 -6.81 12.52 -17.39
CA LEU A 141 -5.65 11.80 -16.86
C LEU A 141 -4.75 12.73 -16.00
N PRO A 142 -4.08 12.19 -14.96
CA PRO A 142 -3.10 12.95 -14.20
C PRO A 142 -1.90 13.33 -15.06
N HIS A 143 -1.24 14.44 -14.73
CA HIS A 143 -0.01 14.83 -15.40
C HIS A 143 1.14 13.84 -15.13
N LEU A 144 2.05 13.69 -16.09
CA LEU A 144 3.21 12.80 -15.94
C LEU A 144 4.02 13.08 -14.67
N ARG A 145 4.13 14.35 -14.25
CA ARG A 145 4.80 14.73 -13.00
C ARG A 145 4.10 14.14 -11.77
N GLN A 146 2.77 14.19 -11.74
CA GLN A 146 1.98 13.61 -10.64
C GLN A 146 2.13 12.09 -10.60
N MET A 147 2.07 11.43 -11.77
CA MET A 147 2.29 9.99 -11.90
C MET A 147 3.68 9.56 -11.39
N LYS A 148 4.74 10.29 -11.76
CA LYS A 148 6.10 10.01 -11.29
C LYS A 148 6.24 10.15 -9.77
N VAL A 149 5.61 11.16 -9.17
CA VAL A 149 5.64 11.34 -7.71
C VAL A 149 4.96 10.15 -7.00
N ILE A 150 3.79 9.74 -7.46
CA ILE A 150 3.07 8.61 -6.86
C ILE A 150 3.84 7.29 -7.07
N ALA A 151 4.34 7.03 -8.27
CA ALA A 151 5.14 5.84 -8.55
C ALA A 151 6.39 5.76 -7.64
N ASN A 152 7.04 6.90 -7.39
CA ASN A 152 8.19 6.95 -6.49
C ASN A 152 7.80 6.64 -5.03
N ILE A 153 6.67 7.17 -4.54
CA ILE A 153 6.16 6.87 -3.19
C ILE A 153 5.86 5.38 -3.08
N ILE A 154 5.16 4.80 -4.05
CA ILE A 154 4.83 3.37 -4.07
C ILE A 154 6.11 2.51 -4.03
N ALA A 155 7.12 2.86 -4.83
CA ALA A 155 8.39 2.13 -4.86
C ALA A 155 9.11 2.14 -3.50
N TRP A 156 8.95 3.22 -2.71
CA TRP A 156 9.53 3.33 -1.37
C TRP A 156 8.70 2.71 -0.26
N ASN A 157 7.41 2.52 -0.46
CA ASN A 157 6.52 2.03 0.59
C ASN A 157 6.14 0.55 0.45
N LEU A 158 6.30 -0.02 -0.76
CA LEU A 158 6.08 -1.46 -0.98
C LEU A 158 7.42 -2.16 -1.15
N TRP A 159 7.75 -3.04 -0.21
CA TRP A 159 9.08 -3.66 -0.13
C TRP A 159 9.02 -5.17 -0.34
N GLN A 160 10.02 -5.68 -1.07
CA GLN A 160 10.29 -7.11 -1.04
C GLN A 160 10.92 -7.45 0.31
N MET A 161 10.14 -8.10 1.17
CA MET A 161 10.54 -8.37 2.55
C MET A 161 9.82 -9.61 3.09
N ASP A 162 10.55 -10.42 3.88
CA ASP A 162 9.91 -11.40 4.76
C ASP A 162 9.21 -10.64 5.90
N GLY A 163 7.89 -10.56 5.84
CA GLY A 163 7.08 -9.80 6.80
C GLY A 163 7.10 -10.39 8.22
N THR A 164 7.55 -11.64 8.38
CA THR A 164 7.65 -12.29 9.70
C THR A 164 9.01 -12.10 10.34
N LYS A 165 10.06 -12.11 9.53
CA LYS A 165 11.45 -11.94 9.99
C LYS A 165 11.94 -10.49 9.89
N TYR A 166 11.22 -9.63 9.18
CA TYR A 166 11.61 -8.24 8.87
C TYR A 166 12.98 -8.13 8.18
N VAL A 167 13.24 -9.03 7.24
CA VAL A 167 14.48 -9.08 6.47
C VAL A 167 14.18 -9.12 4.98
N VAL A 168 15.09 -8.57 4.18
CA VAL A 168 15.03 -8.68 2.73
C VAL A 168 15.37 -10.12 2.33
N PRO A 169 14.57 -10.79 1.48
CA PRO A 169 14.85 -12.15 1.00
C PRO A 169 16.23 -12.26 0.37
N GLY A 170 16.94 -13.32 0.68
CA GLY A 170 18.31 -13.56 0.18
C GLY A 170 19.37 -12.64 0.78
N SER A 171 19.01 -11.81 1.78
CA SER A 171 19.97 -10.95 2.47
C SER A 171 20.79 -11.71 3.51
N CYS A 172 21.94 -11.14 3.88
CA CYS A 172 22.80 -11.71 4.92
C CYS A 172 22.14 -11.81 6.31
N LYS A 173 21.03 -11.07 6.53
CA LYS A 173 20.24 -11.17 7.77
C LYS A 173 19.34 -12.40 7.78
N GLU A 174 18.85 -12.81 6.61
CA GLU A 174 18.01 -14.00 6.48
C GLU A 174 18.84 -15.28 6.60
N ASN A 175 19.93 -15.32 5.85
CA ASN A 175 20.88 -16.42 5.86
C ASN A 175 22.28 -15.84 5.86
N LYS A 176 23.20 -16.42 6.63
CA LYS A 176 24.61 -16.08 6.50
C LYS A 176 25.03 -16.42 5.06
N ILE A 177 25.20 -15.40 4.22
CA ILE A 177 25.62 -15.62 2.83
C ILE A 177 27.11 -15.89 2.85
N GLU A 178 27.46 -17.12 2.52
CA GLU A 178 28.83 -17.53 2.21
C GLU A 178 29.10 -17.20 0.75
N ILE A 179 30.10 -16.40 0.49
CA ILE A 179 30.55 -16.11 -0.86
C ILE A 179 31.65 -17.11 -1.20
N ILE A 180 31.41 -17.93 -2.22
CA ILE A 180 32.41 -18.80 -2.79
C ILE A 180 33.25 -17.97 -3.76
N SER A 181 34.51 -17.76 -3.43
CA SER A 181 35.52 -17.18 -4.33
C SER A 181 36.52 -18.22 -4.77
N TRP A 182 36.84 -18.18 -6.06
CA TRP A 182 37.79 -19.08 -6.65
C TRP A 182 39.15 -18.36 -6.81
N PHE A 183 40.16 -18.84 -6.11
CA PHE A 183 41.53 -18.41 -6.32
C PHE A 183 42.32 -19.57 -6.93
N GLY A 184 42.45 -19.55 -8.26
CA GLY A 184 43.06 -20.66 -8.99
C GLY A 184 42.18 -21.92 -8.99
N SER A 185 42.64 -23.03 -8.40
CA SER A 185 41.88 -24.26 -8.23
C SER A 185 41.31 -24.47 -6.81
N GLU A 186 41.50 -23.52 -5.91
CA GLU A 186 41.03 -23.63 -4.53
C GLU A 186 39.73 -22.83 -4.33
N GLU A 187 38.77 -23.50 -3.72
CA GLU A 187 37.51 -22.90 -3.29
C GLU A 187 37.71 -22.24 -1.92
N GLN A 188 37.50 -20.95 -1.83
CA GLN A 188 37.53 -20.23 -0.57
C GLN A 188 36.13 -19.76 -0.21
N ILE A 189 35.60 -20.29 0.90
CA ILE A 189 34.30 -19.85 1.47
C ILE A 189 34.54 -18.71 2.44
N ASP A 190 33.92 -17.58 2.20
CA ASP A 190 34.09 -16.40 3.04
C ASP A 190 32.74 -15.69 3.27
N LEU A 191 32.65 -14.92 4.35
CA LEU A 191 31.47 -14.08 4.59
C LEU A 191 31.46 -12.89 3.61
N CYS A 192 30.30 -12.46 3.17
CA CYS A 192 30.18 -11.29 2.32
C CYS A 192 30.83 -10.07 2.98
N PRO A 193 31.37 -9.10 2.19
CA PRO A 193 32.05 -7.91 2.74
C PRO A 193 31.22 -7.10 3.74
N GLY A 194 29.90 -7.03 3.55
CA GLY A 194 28.99 -6.36 4.48
C GLY A 194 28.87 -7.08 5.83
N CYS A 195 28.80 -8.42 5.81
CA CYS A 195 28.81 -9.23 7.04
C CYS A 195 30.14 -9.14 7.78
N LYS A 196 31.27 -9.11 7.04
CA LYS A 196 32.61 -8.93 7.62
C LYS A 196 32.78 -7.58 8.29
N SER A 197 32.31 -6.52 7.66
CA SER A 197 32.43 -5.13 8.18
C SER A 197 31.40 -4.77 9.23
N GLY A 198 30.41 -5.61 9.48
CA GLY A 198 29.25 -5.28 10.33
C GLY A 198 28.34 -4.16 9.76
N ASN A 199 28.59 -3.75 8.53
CA ASN A 199 27.85 -2.65 7.88
C ASN A 199 26.65 -3.20 7.12
N ILE A 200 25.58 -3.46 7.84
CA ILE A 200 24.32 -4.06 7.35
C ILE A 200 23.55 -3.09 6.41
N ARG A 201 23.93 -1.81 6.31
CA ARG A 201 23.28 -0.81 5.45
C ARG A 201 23.73 -0.85 3.99
N ALA A 202 24.71 -1.67 3.65
CA ALA A 202 25.28 -1.77 2.31
C ALA A 202 24.67 -2.88 1.45
N HIS A 203 23.57 -3.53 1.92
CA HIS A 203 22.91 -4.65 1.22
C HIS A 203 21.40 -4.45 1.15
#